data_0dcb82ffa4ec134410eeefb4fa565b60
#
_entry.id   0dcb82ffa4ec134410eeefb4fa565b60
#
_cell.length_a   1.000
_cell.length_b   1.000
_cell.length_c   1.000
_cell.angle_alpha   90.00
_cell.angle_beta   90.00
_cell.angle_gamma   90.00
#
_symmetry.space_group_name_H-M   'P 1'
#
loop_
_entity.id
_entity.type
_entity.pdbx_description
1 polymer ?
#
loop_
_entity_poly.entity_id
_entity_poly.type
_entity_poly.pdbx_seq_one_letter_code
_entity_poly.pdbx_strand_id
1 'polypeptide(L)'
;MLQVRNLKKSFGTLEVLKGVDLDVNKGDVVAILGSSGSGKTTMLRCLNFLERADAGTMLFDEKQLALHSASRADINALRRRTGFVFQNYNLFANKTALQNVTEGLIIARRMPRAQAEEIGRAALVEVGMEDRADFYPSQLSGGQQQRVAIARAIAADPEIIYFDEPTSALDPELTGEVLAVMRKLAQEGRTMLVVTHEMDFARHAANRVIFMDGGVIVEQNDAETFFTNPAQPRTQEFLQNYKQRSLL
;
A
#
# COMPACT_ATOMS: atom_id res chain seq x y z
N MET A 1 -10.60 -12.91 2.03
CA MET A 1 -10.84 -11.54 1.58
C MET A 1 -10.26 -11.28 0.18
N LEU A 2 -8.95 -11.38 -0.03
CA LEU A 2 -8.31 -11.24 -1.35
C LEU A 2 -7.52 -12.50 -1.69
N GLN A 3 -7.77 -13.10 -2.86
CA GLN A 3 -6.98 -14.19 -3.40
C GLN A 3 -6.57 -13.84 -4.84
N VAL A 4 -5.31 -13.98 -5.15
CA VAL A 4 -4.73 -13.72 -6.48
C VAL A 4 -4.09 -15.00 -6.98
N ARG A 5 -4.30 -15.34 -8.25
CA ARG A 5 -3.74 -16.54 -8.87
C ARG A 5 -3.15 -16.21 -10.22
N ASN A 6 -1.93 -16.68 -10.42
CA ASN A 6 -1.18 -16.61 -11.68
C ASN A 6 -1.09 -15.19 -12.27
N LEU A 7 -0.85 -14.19 -11.41
CA LEU A 7 -0.70 -12.80 -11.85
C LEU A 7 0.57 -12.66 -12.67
N LYS A 8 0.42 -12.25 -13.95
CA LYS A 8 1.52 -12.01 -14.89
C LYS A 8 1.47 -10.60 -15.43
N LYS A 9 2.65 -10.01 -15.62
CA LYS A 9 2.80 -8.70 -16.24
C LYS A 9 4.14 -8.57 -16.95
N SER A 10 4.09 -8.10 -18.19
CA SER A 10 5.27 -7.77 -18.99
C SER A 10 5.20 -6.31 -19.48
N PHE A 11 6.33 -5.70 -19.69
CA PHE A 11 6.50 -4.43 -20.38
C PHE A 11 7.40 -4.64 -21.58
N GLY A 12 6.80 -4.69 -22.78
CA GLY A 12 7.50 -5.12 -23.99
C GLY A 12 8.00 -6.57 -23.84
N THR A 13 9.29 -6.78 -23.94
CA THR A 13 9.93 -8.12 -23.80
C THR A 13 10.31 -8.45 -22.35
N LEU A 14 10.21 -7.50 -21.43
CA LEU A 14 10.58 -7.70 -20.02
C LEU A 14 9.41 -8.27 -19.24
N GLU A 15 9.49 -9.53 -18.82
CA GLU A 15 8.53 -10.16 -17.93
C GLU A 15 8.83 -9.75 -16.48
N VAL A 16 7.96 -8.91 -15.89
CA VAL A 16 8.13 -8.33 -14.55
C VAL A 16 7.44 -9.17 -13.48
N LEU A 17 6.26 -9.73 -13.77
CA LEU A 17 5.57 -10.68 -12.89
C LEU A 17 5.35 -11.99 -13.62
N LYS A 18 5.80 -13.09 -13.00
CA LYS A 18 5.94 -14.41 -13.65
C LYS A 18 4.98 -15.47 -13.09
N GLY A 19 3.75 -15.05 -12.73
CA GLY A 19 2.76 -15.95 -12.14
C GLY A 19 2.76 -15.88 -10.61
N VAL A 20 2.43 -14.71 -10.07
CA VAL A 20 2.37 -14.49 -8.62
C VAL A 20 1.04 -14.95 -8.06
N ASP A 21 1.08 -15.76 -7.00
CA ASP A 21 -0.05 -16.17 -6.18
C ASP A 21 0.02 -15.49 -4.82
N LEU A 22 -1.11 -14.93 -4.35
CA LEU A 22 -1.18 -14.18 -3.10
C LEU A 22 -2.53 -14.39 -2.43
N ASP A 23 -2.53 -14.63 -1.13
CA ASP A 23 -3.72 -14.64 -0.29
C ASP A 23 -3.58 -13.59 0.83
N VAL A 24 -4.65 -12.81 1.06
CA VAL A 24 -4.72 -11.82 2.15
C VAL A 24 -6.04 -12.01 2.88
N ASN A 25 -6.00 -12.20 4.19
CA ASN A 25 -7.18 -12.29 5.03
C ASN A 25 -7.55 -10.91 5.58
N LYS A 26 -8.76 -10.78 6.10
CA LYS A 26 -9.19 -9.56 6.79
C LYS A 26 -8.37 -9.39 8.07
N GLY A 27 -7.85 -8.19 8.29
CA GLY A 27 -6.98 -7.84 9.40
C GLY A 27 -5.49 -8.20 9.18
N ASP A 28 -5.13 -8.84 8.06
CA ASP A 28 -3.73 -9.08 7.75
C ASP A 28 -3.00 -7.76 7.46
N VAL A 29 -1.81 -7.63 8.04
CA VAL A 29 -0.80 -6.63 7.68
C VAL A 29 0.35 -7.37 7.00
N VAL A 30 0.36 -7.34 5.67
CA VAL A 30 1.33 -8.07 4.85
C VAL A 30 2.42 -7.11 4.37
N ALA A 31 3.65 -7.29 4.83
CA ALA A 31 4.80 -6.56 4.31
C ALA A 31 5.40 -7.29 3.10
N ILE A 32 5.67 -6.55 2.02
CA ILE A 32 6.28 -7.06 0.80
C ILE A 32 7.68 -6.46 0.69
N LEU A 33 8.67 -7.31 0.86
CA LEU A 33 10.09 -7.00 0.77
C LEU A 33 10.67 -7.53 -0.55
N GLY A 34 11.82 -7.02 -0.95
CA GLY A 34 12.54 -7.53 -2.12
C GLY A 34 13.46 -6.50 -2.75
N SER A 35 14.31 -6.95 -3.66
CA SER A 35 15.25 -6.11 -4.39
C SER A 35 14.51 -5.07 -5.27
N SER A 36 15.21 -3.98 -5.61
CA SER A 36 14.70 -3.02 -6.61
C SER A 36 14.45 -3.74 -7.93
N GLY A 37 13.32 -3.44 -8.59
CA GLY A 37 12.93 -4.09 -9.84
C GLY A 37 12.35 -5.50 -9.70
N SER A 38 12.14 -6.04 -8.48
CA SER A 38 11.55 -7.38 -8.30
C SER A 38 10.04 -7.47 -8.61
N GLY A 39 9.38 -6.37 -8.96
CA GLY A 39 7.97 -6.35 -9.36
C GLY A 39 6.96 -5.95 -8.28
N LYS A 40 7.40 -5.58 -7.07
CA LYS A 40 6.53 -5.23 -5.92
C LYS A 40 5.48 -4.16 -6.24
N THR A 41 5.94 -2.98 -6.68
CA THR A 41 5.09 -1.87 -7.11
C THR A 41 4.16 -2.26 -8.25
N THR A 42 4.68 -2.99 -9.24
CA THR A 42 3.87 -3.49 -10.37
C THR A 42 2.76 -4.41 -9.89
N MET A 43 3.05 -5.31 -8.94
CA MET A 43 2.05 -6.18 -8.33
C MET A 43 0.95 -5.36 -7.65
N LEU A 44 1.28 -4.42 -6.75
CA LEU A 44 0.28 -3.57 -6.10
C LEU A 44 -0.59 -2.82 -7.11
N ARG A 45 0.04 -2.25 -8.15
CA ARG A 45 -0.67 -1.51 -9.20
C ARG A 45 -1.60 -2.39 -10.00
N CYS A 46 -1.22 -3.63 -10.28
CA CYS A 46 -2.11 -4.61 -10.94
C CYS A 46 -3.31 -4.98 -10.05
N LEU A 47 -3.11 -5.15 -8.73
CA LEU A 47 -4.18 -5.47 -7.78
C LEU A 47 -5.24 -4.36 -7.67
N ASN A 48 -4.85 -3.11 -7.89
CA ASN A 48 -5.78 -1.96 -7.90
C ASN A 48 -6.15 -1.50 -9.33
N PHE A 49 -5.78 -2.26 -10.35
CA PHE A 49 -5.97 -1.91 -11.77
C PHE A 49 -5.38 -0.55 -12.18
N LEU A 50 -4.41 -0.02 -11.44
CA LEU A 50 -3.60 1.13 -11.86
C LEU A 50 -2.69 0.75 -13.02
N GLU A 51 -2.31 -0.52 -13.07
CA GLU A 51 -1.66 -1.17 -14.20
C GLU A 51 -2.50 -2.38 -14.61
N ARG A 52 -2.62 -2.66 -15.91
CA ARG A 52 -3.37 -3.81 -16.39
C ARG A 52 -2.46 -5.03 -16.44
N ALA A 53 -2.82 -6.10 -15.76
CA ALA A 53 -2.10 -7.37 -15.84
C ALA A 53 -2.30 -8.03 -17.22
N ASP A 54 -1.37 -8.88 -17.63
CA ASP A 54 -1.47 -9.64 -18.88
C ASP A 54 -2.23 -10.95 -18.68
N ALA A 55 -2.18 -11.51 -17.46
CA ALA A 55 -2.92 -12.72 -17.08
C ALA A 55 -3.17 -12.73 -15.55
N GLY A 56 -3.98 -13.67 -15.12
CA GLY A 56 -4.29 -13.94 -13.72
C GLY A 56 -5.73 -13.63 -13.37
N THR A 57 -6.13 -14.15 -12.21
CA THR A 57 -7.45 -13.94 -11.61
C THR A 57 -7.30 -13.40 -10.20
N MET A 58 -8.29 -12.62 -9.79
CA MET A 58 -8.40 -12.09 -8.44
C MET A 58 -9.81 -12.39 -7.91
N LEU A 59 -9.90 -13.01 -6.76
CA LEU A 59 -11.12 -13.10 -5.97
C LEU A 59 -11.04 -12.06 -4.85
N PHE A 60 -11.97 -11.11 -4.85
CA PHE A 60 -12.12 -10.13 -3.78
C PHE A 60 -13.46 -10.36 -3.11
N ASP A 61 -13.43 -10.90 -1.90
CA ASP A 61 -14.53 -11.56 -1.20
C ASP A 61 -15.18 -12.64 -2.10
N GLU A 62 -16.42 -12.41 -2.53
CA GLU A 62 -17.16 -13.35 -3.38
C GLU A 62 -17.03 -13.02 -4.87
N LYS A 63 -16.38 -11.90 -5.22
CA LYS A 63 -16.31 -11.43 -6.61
C LYS A 63 -15.01 -11.85 -7.28
N GLN A 64 -15.12 -12.71 -8.28
CA GLN A 64 -13.99 -13.10 -9.11
C GLN A 64 -13.83 -12.13 -10.29
N LEU A 65 -12.59 -11.68 -10.52
CA LEU A 65 -12.19 -10.76 -11.58
C LEU A 65 -11.05 -11.38 -12.41
N ALA A 66 -11.16 -11.31 -13.72
CA ALA A 66 -10.02 -11.59 -14.61
C ALA A 66 -9.17 -10.30 -14.71
N LEU A 67 -7.93 -10.34 -14.23
CA LEU A 67 -7.07 -9.15 -14.10
C LEU A 67 -6.73 -8.49 -15.45
N HIS A 68 -6.75 -9.28 -16.55
CA HIS A 68 -6.46 -8.80 -17.90
C HIS A 68 -7.67 -8.19 -18.62
N SER A 69 -8.92 -8.49 -18.19
CA SER A 69 -10.13 -8.14 -18.92
C SER A 69 -11.29 -7.62 -18.06
N ALA A 70 -11.02 -7.28 -16.80
CA ALA A 70 -12.05 -6.73 -15.91
C ALA A 70 -12.72 -5.49 -16.52
N SER A 71 -14.05 -5.41 -16.36
CA SER A 71 -14.84 -4.28 -16.87
C SER A 71 -14.57 -3.00 -16.08
N ARG A 72 -14.84 -1.84 -16.68
CA ARG A 72 -14.78 -0.54 -15.98
C ARG A 72 -15.67 -0.50 -14.74
N ALA A 73 -16.84 -1.11 -14.80
CA ALA A 73 -17.76 -1.16 -13.68
C ALA A 73 -17.17 -1.97 -12.51
N ASP A 74 -16.56 -3.12 -12.78
CA ASP A 74 -15.90 -3.95 -11.78
C ASP A 74 -14.69 -3.27 -11.15
N ILE A 75 -13.86 -2.64 -11.98
CA ILE A 75 -12.70 -1.87 -11.51
C ILE A 75 -13.15 -0.74 -10.58
N ASN A 76 -14.19 0.03 -10.97
CA ASN A 76 -14.71 1.10 -10.14
C ASN A 76 -15.33 0.58 -8.84
N ALA A 77 -16.01 -0.56 -8.86
CA ALA A 77 -16.56 -1.19 -7.67
C ALA A 77 -15.45 -1.62 -6.70
N LEU A 78 -14.37 -2.23 -7.22
CA LEU A 78 -13.21 -2.60 -6.42
C LEU A 78 -12.53 -1.36 -5.80
N ARG A 79 -12.24 -0.34 -6.60
CA ARG A 79 -11.55 0.87 -6.14
C ARG A 79 -12.32 1.66 -5.07
N ARG A 80 -13.63 1.51 -5.00
CA ARG A 80 -14.44 2.09 -3.91
C ARG A 80 -14.24 1.38 -2.58
N ARG A 81 -13.76 0.14 -2.60
CA ARG A 81 -13.54 -0.72 -1.42
C ARG A 81 -12.06 -0.79 -1.04
N THR A 82 -11.19 -0.14 -1.81
CA THR A 82 -9.74 -0.18 -1.61
C THR A 82 -9.16 1.21 -1.47
N GLY A 83 -8.14 1.37 -0.60
CA GLY A 83 -7.32 2.57 -0.50
C GLY A 83 -5.97 2.35 -1.17
N PHE A 84 -5.37 3.41 -1.73
CA PHE A 84 -4.03 3.35 -2.29
C PHE A 84 -3.20 4.56 -1.86
N VAL A 85 -2.05 4.31 -1.24
CA VAL A 85 -1.07 5.31 -0.81
C VAL A 85 0.17 5.16 -1.67
N PHE A 86 0.50 6.23 -2.39
CA PHE A 86 1.61 6.25 -3.35
C PHE A 86 2.91 6.72 -2.70
N GLN A 87 4.03 6.36 -3.31
CA GLN A 87 5.37 6.82 -2.94
C GLN A 87 5.51 8.35 -3.00
N ASN A 88 4.95 9.01 -4.02
CA ASN A 88 5.06 10.44 -4.27
C ASN A 88 3.81 11.22 -3.85
N TYR A 89 3.16 10.87 -2.75
CA TYR A 89 1.98 11.51 -2.15
C TYR A 89 0.79 11.68 -3.11
N ASN A 90 1.00 12.15 -4.34
CA ASN A 90 0.02 12.39 -5.39
C ASN A 90 -1.16 13.26 -4.90
N LEU A 91 -0.84 14.32 -4.17
CA LEU A 91 -1.82 15.32 -3.75
C LEU A 91 -2.13 16.31 -4.90
N PHE A 92 -3.36 16.78 -4.94
CA PHE A 92 -3.75 17.87 -5.83
C PHE A 92 -3.12 19.18 -5.32
N ALA A 93 -2.18 19.74 -6.07
CA ALA A 93 -1.41 20.93 -5.66
C ALA A 93 -2.28 22.18 -5.44
N ASN A 94 -3.42 22.27 -6.13
CA ASN A 94 -4.37 23.38 -6.06
C ASN A 94 -5.51 23.16 -5.04
N LYS A 95 -5.39 22.17 -4.15
CA LYS A 95 -6.37 21.83 -3.12
C LYS A 95 -5.71 21.81 -1.75
N THR A 96 -6.44 22.20 -0.72
CA THR A 96 -5.99 22.10 0.67
C THR A 96 -5.90 20.64 1.11
N ALA A 97 -5.32 20.37 2.27
CA ALA A 97 -5.26 19.04 2.87
C ALA A 97 -6.66 18.42 3.00
N LEU A 98 -7.61 19.16 3.59
CA LEU A 98 -9.01 18.71 3.72
C LEU A 98 -9.65 18.43 2.35
N GLN A 99 -9.46 19.32 1.37
CA GLN A 99 -9.99 19.11 0.02
C GLN A 99 -9.37 17.89 -0.66
N ASN A 100 -8.07 17.63 -0.46
CA ASN A 100 -7.41 16.42 -0.96
C ASN A 100 -8.04 15.15 -0.39
N VAL A 101 -8.37 15.14 0.89
CA VAL A 101 -9.00 14.01 1.57
C VAL A 101 -10.44 13.81 1.10
N THR A 102 -11.20 14.88 0.93
CA THR A 102 -12.65 14.84 0.65
C THR A 102 -13.01 14.67 -0.81
N GLU A 103 -12.10 14.98 -1.74
CA GLU A 103 -12.37 14.97 -3.19
C GLU A 103 -12.95 13.64 -3.68
N GLY A 104 -12.37 12.53 -3.28
CA GLY A 104 -12.83 11.18 -3.64
C GLY A 104 -14.24 10.89 -3.12
N LEU A 105 -14.57 11.37 -1.92
CA LEU A 105 -15.88 11.20 -1.31
C LEU A 105 -16.94 12.00 -2.08
N ILE A 106 -16.64 13.27 -2.41
CA ILE A 106 -17.57 14.17 -3.09
C ILE A 106 -17.78 13.72 -4.55
N ILE A 107 -16.68 13.53 -5.29
CA ILE A 107 -16.75 13.29 -6.74
C ILE A 107 -17.06 11.84 -7.09
N ALA A 108 -16.32 10.88 -6.52
CA ALA A 108 -16.46 9.47 -6.89
C ALA A 108 -17.62 8.77 -6.15
N ARG A 109 -17.90 9.17 -4.90
CA ARG A 109 -18.99 8.59 -4.10
C ARG A 109 -20.25 9.46 -4.10
N ARG A 110 -20.21 10.67 -4.66
CA ARG A 110 -21.31 11.65 -4.70
C ARG A 110 -21.87 11.99 -3.31
N MET A 111 -20.97 11.99 -2.31
CA MET A 111 -21.35 12.32 -0.94
C MET A 111 -21.63 13.82 -0.79
N PRO A 112 -22.64 14.22 0.02
CA PRO A 112 -22.85 15.62 0.36
C PRO A 112 -21.59 16.24 0.96
N ARG A 113 -21.29 17.49 0.57
CA ARG A 113 -20.04 18.16 0.96
C ARG A 113 -19.84 18.24 2.46
N ALA A 114 -20.89 18.59 3.21
CA ALA A 114 -20.82 18.70 4.67
C ALA A 114 -20.44 17.37 5.33
N GLN A 115 -21.03 16.25 4.88
CA GLN A 115 -20.69 14.92 5.35
C GLN A 115 -19.26 14.52 4.98
N ALA A 116 -18.83 14.83 3.75
CA ALA A 116 -17.46 14.54 3.31
C ALA A 116 -16.43 15.33 4.13
N GLU A 117 -16.72 16.60 4.47
CA GLU A 117 -15.84 17.44 5.30
C GLU A 117 -15.75 16.93 6.73
N GLU A 118 -16.83 16.44 7.32
CA GLU A 118 -16.82 15.80 8.65
C GLU A 118 -15.91 14.56 8.66
N ILE A 119 -16.09 13.65 7.69
CA ILE A 119 -15.24 12.45 7.54
C ILE A 119 -13.79 12.85 7.27
N GLY A 120 -13.57 13.84 6.41
CA GLY A 120 -12.24 14.32 6.08
C GLY A 120 -11.47 14.89 7.27
N ARG A 121 -12.15 15.67 8.12
CA ARG A 121 -11.56 16.19 9.36
C ARG A 121 -11.24 15.06 10.33
N ALA A 122 -12.13 14.09 10.52
CA ALA A 122 -11.86 12.92 11.35
C ALA A 122 -10.63 12.14 10.84
N ALA A 123 -10.51 11.94 9.54
CA ALA A 123 -9.34 11.28 8.95
C ALA A 123 -8.04 12.09 9.13
N LEU A 124 -8.09 13.42 9.07
CA LEU A 124 -6.94 14.28 9.37
C LEU A 124 -6.53 14.22 10.83
N VAL A 125 -7.48 14.16 11.77
CA VAL A 125 -7.21 13.93 13.20
C VAL A 125 -6.49 12.59 13.40
N GLU A 126 -6.95 11.53 12.73
CA GLU A 126 -6.39 10.17 12.87
C GLU A 126 -4.90 10.10 12.49
N VAL A 127 -4.47 10.94 11.54
CA VAL A 127 -3.07 11.03 11.08
C VAL A 127 -2.29 12.21 11.70
N GLY A 128 -2.87 12.95 12.66
CA GLY A 128 -2.24 14.09 13.32
C GLY A 128 -2.02 15.30 12.41
N MET A 129 -3.01 15.59 11.56
CA MET A 129 -2.96 16.70 10.58
C MET A 129 -4.16 17.68 10.73
N GLU A 130 -4.82 17.70 11.87
CA GLU A 130 -5.98 18.54 12.15
C GLU A 130 -5.69 20.02 11.92
N ASP A 131 -4.59 20.52 12.50
CA ASP A 131 -4.17 21.93 12.42
C ASP A 131 -3.72 22.36 11.02
N ARG A 132 -3.63 21.43 10.09
CA ARG A 132 -3.14 21.64 8.71
C ARG A 132 -4.24 21.43 7.67
N ALA A 133 -5.50 21.33 8.07
CA ALA A 133 -6.63 21.05 7.18
C ALA A 133 -6.73 22.04 6.00
N ASP A 134 -6.43 23.32 6.23
CA ASP A 134 -6.54 24.39 5.26
C ASP A 134 -5.22 24.70 4.51
N PHE A 135 -4.16 23.95 4.77
CA PHE A 135 -2.86 24.12 4.13
C PHE A 135 -2.83 23.46 2.75
N TYR A 136 -2.16 24.10 1.80
CA TYR A 136 -1.87 23.52 0.49
C TYR A 136 -0.62 22.62 0.56
N PRO A 137 -0.46 21.63 -0.36
CA PRO A 137 0.70 20.76 -0.37
C PRO A 137 2.06 21.48 -0.35
N SER A 138 2.17 22.64 -1.02
CA SER A 138 3.39 23.47 -1.02
C SER A 138 3.77 24.04 0.36
N GLN A 139 2.86 24.03 1.31
CA GLN A 139 3.05 24.52 2.68
C GLN A 139 3.32 23.39 3.68
N LEU A 140 3.34 22.15 3.20
CA LEU A 140 3.49 20.93 4.00
C LEU A 140 4.84 20.26 3.74
N SER A 141 5.47 19.73 4.80
CA SER A 141 6.63 18.87 4.66
C SER A 141 6.29 17.57 3.92
N GLY A 142 7.28 16.82 3.43
CA GLY A 142 7.06 15.53 2.78
C GLY A 142 6.30 14.54 3.65
N GLY A 143 6.67 14.41 4.93
CA GLY A 143 5.96 13.57 5.88
C GLY A 143 4.52 14.01 6.15
N GLN A 144 4.28 15.33 6.21
CA GLN A 144 2.93 15.90 6.32
C GLN A 144 2.08 15.60 5.07
N GLN A 145 2.66 15.76 3.87
CA GLN A 145 1.98 15.41 2.62
C GLN A 145 1.63 13.93 2.57
N GLN A 146 2.53 13.06 3.02
CA GLN A 146 2.28 11.61 3.07
C GLN A 146 1.18 11.27 4.07
N ARG A 147 1.16 11.90 5.25
CA ARG A 147 0.07 11.72 6.21
C ARG A 147 -1.29 12.16 5.66
N VAL A 148 -1.34 13.27 4.91
CA VAL A 148 -2.55 13.68 4.16
C VAL A 148 -2.94 12.65 3.10
N ALA A 149 -1.98 12.04 2.39
CA ALA A 149 -2.26 10.97 1.43
C ALA A 149 -2.82 9.71 2.11
N ILE A 150 -2.33 9.38 3.31
CA ILE A 150 -2.90 8.31 4.14
C ILE A 150 -4.32 8.67 4.58
N ALA A 151 -4.56 9.90 5.10
CA ALA A 151 -5.89 10.37 5.47
C ALA A 151 -6.89 10.26 4.30
N ARG A 152 -6.48 10.63 3.08
CA ARG A 152 -7.28 10.46 1.87
C ARG A 152 -7.65 9.00 1.60
N ALA A 153 -6.73 8.07 1.85
CA ALA A 153 -6.98 6.66 1.64
C ALA A 153 -7.95 6.09 2.69
N ILE A 154 -7.77 6.42 3.98
CA ILE A 154 -8.61 5.91 5.08
C ILE A 154 -9.99 6.56 5.16
N ALA A 155 -10.15 7.83 4.75
CA ALA A 155 -11.43 8.52 4.72
C ALA A 155 -12.51 7.81 3.90
N ALA A 156 -12.09 7.01 2.92
CA ALA A 156 -12.98 6.18 2.13
C ALA A 156 -13.45 4.91 2.85
N ASP A 157 -13.02 4.66 4.08
CA ASP A 157 -13.23 3.43 4.85
C ASP A 157 -13.00 2.16 4.00
N PRO A 158 -11.78 1.95 3.50
CA PRO A 158 -11.47 0.84 2.62
C PRO A 158 -11.35 -0.47 3.40
N GLU A 159 -11.67 -1.59 2.74
CA GLU A 159 -11.49 -2.93 3.29
C GLU A 159 -10.03 -3.40 3.26
N ILE A 160 -9.24 -2.85 2.33
CA ILE A 160 -7.79 -3.04 2.24
C ILE A 160 -7.10 -1.75 1.81
N ILE A 161 -5.94 -1.47 2.38
CA ILE A 161 -5.10 -0.33 2.02
C ILE A 161 -3.80 -0.86 1.41
N TYR A 162 -3.50 -0.42 0.20
CA TYR A 162 -2.24 -0.67 -0.49
C TYR A 162 -1.28 0.48 -0.24
N PHE A 163 -0.07 0.18 0.25
CA PHE A 163 1.01 1.14 0.44
C PHE A 163 2.17 0.81 -0.49
N ASP A 164 2.47 1.71 -1.42
CA ASP A 164 3.56 1.57 -2.39
C ASP A 164 4.75 2.43 -1.96
N GLU A 165 5.66 1.86 -1.18
CA GLU A 165 6.87 2.50 -0.65
C GLU A 165 6.60 3.88 0.01
N PRO A 166 5.73 3.96 1.02
CA PRO A 166 5.20 5.24 1.52
C PRO A 166 6.23 6.15 2.19
N THR A 167 7.43 5.65 2.48
CA THR A 167 8.51 6.39 3.16
C THR A 167 9.72 6.67 2.28
N SER A 168 9.81 6.07 1.10
CA SER A 168 11.04 6.12 0.27
C SER A 168 11.38 7.50 -0.31
N ALA A 169 10.42 8.45 -0.31
CA ALA A 169 10.63 9.83 -0.73
C ALA A 169 10.84 10.79 0.46
N LEU A 170 11.04 10.26 1.67
CA LEU A 170 11.15 11.04 2.91
C LEU A 170 12.55 10.98 3.50
N ASP A 171 12.92 12.06 4.18
CA ASP A 171 14.08 12.06 5.05
C ASP A 171 13.86 11.13 6.26
N PRO A 172 14.93 10.56 6.85
CA PRO A 172 14.82 9.63 7.98
C PRO A 172 14.03 10.16 9.17
N GLU A 173 14.13 11.47 9.48
CA GLU A 173 13.38 12.10 10.56
C GLU A 173 11.88 12.08 10.33
N LEU A 174 11.43 12.30 9.08
CA LEU A 174 10.02 12.32 8.71
C LEU A 174 9.43 10.92 8.52
N THR A 175 10.28 9.93 8.23
CA THR A 175 9.90 8.52 8.09
C THR A 175 9.24 7.99 9.36
N GLY A 176 9.77 8.34 10.53
CA GLY A 176 9.25 7.90 11.83
C GLY A 176 7.79 8.28 12.07
N GLU A 177 7.38 9.50 11.68
CA GLU A 177 6.01 10.00 11.83
C GLU A 177 5.01 9.21 10.96
N VAL A 178 5.39 8.91 9.71
CA VAL A 178 4.56 8.14 8.78
C VAL A 178 4.44 6.70 9.25
N LEU A 179 5.54 6.07 9.68
CA LEU A 179 5.51 4.71 10.22
C LEU A 179 4.69 4.61 11.52
N ALA A 180 4.68 5.65 12.36
CA ALA A 180 3.83 5.68 13.56
C ALA A 180 2.34 5.63 13.19
N VAL A 181 1.91 6.41 12.20
CA VAL A 181 0.53 6.36 11.67
C VAL A 181 0.21 4.96 11.12
N MET A 182 1.11 4.36 10.32
CA MET A 182 0.88 3.04 9.76
C MET A 182 0.82 1.94 10.83
N ARG A 183 1.65 2.02 11.89
CA ARG A 183 1.57 1.10 13.05
C ARG A 183 0.24 1.22 13.79
N LYS A 184 -0.27 2.45 13.98
CA LYS A 184 -1.58 2.68 14.57
C LYS A 184 -2.69 2.03 13.75
N LEU A 185 -2.72 2.21 12.43
CA LEU A 185 -3.70 1.56 11.54
C LEU A 185 -3.62 0.02 11.60
N ALA A 186 -2.40 -0.53 11.71
CA ALA A 186 -2.20 -1.97 11.90
C ALA A 186 -2.79 -2.46 13.23
N GLN A 187 -2.57 -1.73 14.33
CA GLN A 187 -3.12 -2.04 15.66
C GLN A 187 -4.65 -1.94 15.72
N GLU A 188 -5.25 -1.07 14.91
CA GLU A 188 -6.70 -0.94 14.74
C GLU A 188 -7.31 -2.08 13.90
N GLY A 189 -6.51 -3.03 13.44
CA GLY A 189 -6.95 -4.18 12.66
C GLY A 189 -7.27 -3.88 11.21
N ARG A 190 -6.76 -2.77 10.65
CA ARG A 190 -6.89 -2.48 9.21
C ARG A 190 -6.13 -3.50 8.38
N THR A 191 -6.76 -3.98 7.31
CA THR A 191 -6.07 -4.87 6.35
C THR A 191 -5.14 -4.05 5.48
N MET A 192 -3.87 -4.42 5.44
CA MET A 192 -2.84 -3.63 4.75
C MET A 192 -1.92 -4.53 3.91
N LEU A 193 -1.60 -4.08 2.71
CA LEU A 193 -0.58 -4.68 1.86
C LEU A 193 0.48 -3.61 1.59
N VAL A 194 1.68 -3.79 2.16
CA VAL A 194 2.69 -2.74 2.29
C VAL A 194 3.97 -3.13 1.58
N VAL A 195 4.26 -2.52 0.43
CA VAL A 195 5.59 -2.56 -0.16
C VAL A 195 6.48 -1.58 0.59
N THR A 196 7.56 -2.07 1.18
CA THR A 196 8.44 -1.24 2.01
C THR A 196 9.88 -1.73 2.01
N HIS A 197 10.79 -0.84 2.36
CA HIS A 197 12.18 -1.13 2.72
C HIS A 197 12.43 -1.01 4.24
N GLU A 198 11.39 -0.64 5.00
CA GLU A 198 11.44 -0.46 6.46
C GLU A 198 11.34 -1.82 7.16
N MET A 199 12.49 -2.44 7.44
CA MET A 199 12.55 -3.78 8.06
C MET A 199 11.98 -3.80 9.47
N ASP A 200 12.15 -2.70 10.22
CA ASP A 200 11.57 -2.57 11.56
C ASP A 200 10.05 -2.59 11.53
N PHE A 201 9.44 -1.91 10.55
CA PHE A 201 8.00 -1.99 10.32
C PHE A 201 7.57 -3.41 9.94
N ALA A 202 8.26 -4.04 8.98
CA ALA A 202 7.96 -5.38 8.53
C ALA A 202 8.09 -6.42 9.65
N ARG A 203 9.02 -6.23 10.58
CA ARG A 203 9.27 -7.15 11.69
C ARG A 203 8.25 -7.01 12.83
N HIS A 204 7.83 -5.78 13.17
CA HIS A 204 7.08 -5.51 14.39
C HIS A 204 5.61 -5.13 14.16
N ALA A 205 5.25 -4.69 12.96
CA ALA A 205 3.89 -4.28 12.63
C ALA A 205 3.18 -5.27 11.68
N ALA A 206 3.91 -5.98 10.83
CA ALA A 206 3.32 -6.97 9.94
C ALA A 206 3.14 -8.32 10.67
N ASN A 207 2.02 -9.00 10.38
CA ASN A 207 1.83 -10.38 10.82
C ASN A 207 2.34 -11.38 9.77
N ARG A 208 2.50 -10.95 8.51
CA ARG A 208 3.06 -11.77 7.43
C ARG A 208 4.05 -10.96 6.60
N VAL A 209 5.10 -11.63 6.15
CA VAL A 209 6.12 -11.05 5.27
C VAL A 209 6.25 -11.88 4.01
N ILE A 210 6.32 -11.20 2.88
CA ILE A 210 6.54 -11.77 1.55
C ILE A 210 7.84 -11.22 1.00
N PHE A 211 8.71 -12.11 0.53
CA PHE A 211 9.91 -11.73 -0.19
C PHE A 211 9.75 -12.00 -1.69
N MET A 212 9.89 -10.95 -2.48
CA MET A 212 9.85 -11.02 -3.94
C MET A 212 11.24 -10.83 -4.54
N ASP A 213 11.61 -11.69 -5.47
CA ASP A 213 12.81 -11.53 -6.29
C ASP A 213 12.57 -12.07 -7.70
N GLY A 214 13.12 -11.41 -8.72
CA GLY A 214 13.03 -11.84 -10.11
C GLY A 214 11.61 -12.02 -10.67
N GLY A 215 10.61 -11.35 -10.11
CA GLY A 215 9.21 -11.38 -10.57
C GLY A 215 8.34 -12.49 -9.96
N VAL A 216 8.84 -13.19 -8.94
CA VAL A 216 8.12 -14.25 -8.22
C VAL A 216 8.15 -14.01 -6.71
N ILE A 217 7.22 -14.62 -5.99
CA ILE A 217 7.31 -14.76 -4.53
C ILE A 217 8.29 -15.91 -4.25
N VAL A 218 9.41 -15.58 -3.63
CA VAL A 218 10.45 -16.55 -3.24
C VAL A 218 10.11 -17.21 -1.91
N GLU A 219 9.63 -16.41 -0.96
CA GLU A 219 9.25 -16.87 0.37
C GLU A 219 8.12 -16.04 0.93
N GLN A 220 7.23 -16.67 1.68
CA GLN A 220 6.24 -16.00 2.52
C GLN A 220 6.12 -16.75 3.85
N ASN A 221 6.06 -15.98 4.94
CA ASN A 221 5.94 -16.56 6.27
C ASN A 221 5.35 -15.54 7.25
N ASP A 222 5.02 -15.97 8.48
CA ASP A 222 4.83 -15.03 9.57
C ASP A 222 6.11 -14.21 9.80
N ALA A 223 5.96 -13.00 10.38
CA ALA A 223 7.10 -12.09 10.51
C ALA A 223 8.23 -12.67 11.39
N GLU A 224 7.89 -13.35 12.48
CA GLU A 224 8.90 -13.94 13.39
C GLU A 224 9.74 -14.97 12.66
N THR A 225 9.12 -15.97 12.04
CA THR A 225 9.80 -17.03 11.29
C THR A 225 10.61 -16.45 10.13
N PHE A 226 10.05 -15.49 9.38
CA PHE A 226 10.74 -14.86 8.25
C PHE A 226 12.06 -14.21 8.66
N PHE A 227 12.10 -13.48 9.78
CA PHE A 227 13.31 -12.78 10.23
C PHE A 227 14.27 -13.62 11.07
N THR A 228 13.82 -14.71 11.71
CA THR A 228 14.65 -15.54 12.58
C THR A 228 15.14 -16.81 11.90
N ASN A 229 14.30 -17.44 11.07
CA ASN A 229 14.59 -18.73 10.43
C ASN A 229 14.09 -18.78 8.98
N PRO A 230 14.56 -17.91 8.08
CA PRO A 230 14.16 -17.92 6.68
C PRO A 230 14.56 -19.21 6.00
N ALA A 231 13.62 -19.84 5.27
CA ALA A 231 13.79 -21.15 4.66
C ALA A 231 14.58 -21.07 3.33
N GLN A 232 14.45 -19.97 2.58
CA GLN A 232 15.04 -19.87 1.25
C GLN A 232 16.43 -19.23 1.29
N PRO A 233 17.44 -19.83 0.61
CA PRO A 233 18.80 -19.27 0.59
C PRO A 233 18.84 -17.80 0.10
N ARG A 234 17.98 -17.45 -0.86
CA ARG A 234 17.90 -16.10 -1.40
C ARG A 234 17.36 -15.09 -0.38
N THR A 235 16.41 -15.49 0.47
CA THR A 235 15.91 -14.70 1.59
C THR A 235 17.00 -14.50 2.65
N GLN A 236 17.76 -15.55 2.96
CA GLN A 236 18.88 -15.49 3.92
C GLN A 236 19.93 -14.47 3.44
N GLU A 237 20.34 -14.56 2.18
CA GLU A 237 21.29 -13.62 1.57
C GLU A 237 20.76 -12.16 1.63
N PHE A 238 19.49 -11.93 1.29
CA PHE A 238 18.85 -10.62 1.35
C PHE A 238 18.89 -10.04 2.76
N LEU A 239 18.53 -10.82 3.78
CA LEU A 239 18.53 -10.38 5.18
C LEU A 239 19.96 -10.16 5.72
N GLN A 240 20.94 -10.97 5.31
CA GLN A 240 22.34 -10.78 5.69
C GLN A 240 22.89 -9.46 5.11
N ASN A 241 22.65 -9.21 3.84
CA ASN A 241 23.06 -7.96 3.19
C ASN A 241 22.43 -6.72 3.84
N TYR A 242 21.18 -6.84 4.30
CA TYR A 242 20.53 -5.76 5.04
C TYR A 242 21.21 -5.52 6.40
N LYS A 243 21.46 -6.57 7.19
CA LYS A 243 22.14 -6.45 8.49
C LYS A 243 23.52 -5.78 8.37
N GLN A 244 24.29 -6.13 7.34
CA GLN A 244 25.61 -5.51 7.10
C GLN A 244 25.53 -4.02 6.79
N ARG A 245 24.52 -3.59 6.03
CA ARG A 245 24.29 -2.17 5.70
C ARG A 245 23.79 -1.33 6.89
N SER A 246 23.10 -1.93 7.84
CA SER A 246 22.58 -1.25 9.04
C SER A 246 23.64 -1.08 10.13
N LEU A 247 24.82 -1.67 9.99
CA LEU A 247 25.96 -1.56 10.93
C LEU A 247 27.01 -0.54 10.48
N LEU A 248 26.84 0.05 9.30
CA LEU A 248 27.66 1.13 8.74
C LEU A 248 26.93 2.49 8.86
#